data_dcfe1fe1ef6c9611eabd14c9644e24b3
#
_entry.id   dcfe1fe1ef6c9611eabd14c9644e24b3
#
_cell.length_a   1.000
_cell.length_b   1.000
_cell.length_c   1.000
_cell.angle_alpha   90.00
_cell.angle_beta   90.00
_cell.angle_gamma   90.00
#
_symmetry.space_group_name_H-M   'P 1'
#
loop_
_entity.id
_entity.type
_entity.pdbx_description
1 polymer ?
#
loop_
_entity_poly.entity_id
_entity_poly.type
_entity_poly.pdbx_seq_one_letter_code
_entity_poly.pdbx_strand_id
1 'polypeptide(L)'
;MPDKYFEVDGVATLVHHRGESTLPGAPPDLSNGCSLLLLHDAGSNGNSFRDLMDCLAVDHSPVSFDQPGHGRSGELDSLASVEAMAVHAENLVGNWDLSNLIVVGEGMGAAVALELASRAILNIVGVVCIGAVGHSVDLSQEISELALIASGKARRQFDSTGYAPDTDESIFRKAFAEWVKTDPRAAVGARRAQEKWNAEADVSHVKTPTLVVIGEHTEDQYRESSERLADALPLGTKRGLDGAARRGAIENPAGFSLVIDAFFKELEVTK
;
A
#
# COMPACT_ATOMS: atom_id res chain seq x y z
N MET A 1 10.43 17.73 -2.97
CA MET A 1 9.89 16.96 -1.85
C MET A 1 11.05 16.39 -1.07
N PRO A 2 11.03 16.41 0.23
CA PRO A 2 12.11 15.83 1.01
C PRO A 2 11.94 14.32 1.07
N ASP A 3 12.61 13.62 0.15
CA ASP A 3 12.79 12.18 0.27
C ASP A 3 14.01 11.93 1.16
N LYS A 4 13.93 10.90 2.01
CA LYS A 4 15.02 10.53 2.93
C LYS A 4 15.36 9.06 2.80
N TYR A 5 16.63 8.73 2.92
CA TYR A 5 17.09 7.35 3.04
C TYR A 5 17.28 6.97 4.50
N PHE A 6 16.84 5.77 4.84
CA PHE A 6 17.13 5.09 6.09
C PHE A 6 17.77 3.75 5.78
N GLU A 7 18.71 3.34 6.61
CA GLU A 7 19.22 1.98 6.57
C GLU A 7 18.36 1.10 7.48
N VAL A 8 17.74 0.09 6.90
CA VAL A 8 16.91 -0.88 7.62
C VAL A 8 17.40 -2.28 7.27
N ASP A 9 17.94 -2.98 8.25
CA ASP A 9 18.48 -4.33 8.09
C ASP A 9 19.52 -4.46 6.94
N GLY A 10 20.34 -3.43 6.76
CA GLY A 10 21.35 -3.35 5.69
C GLY A 10 20.82 -2.88 4.34
N VAL A 11 19.53 -2.55 4.23
CA VAL A 11 18.89 -2.06 3.00
C VAL A 11 18.68 -0.55 3.06
N ALA A 12 19.20 0.18 2.08
CA ALA A 12 18.92 1.61 1.91
C ALA A 12 17.46 1.78 1.48
N THR A 13 16.60 2.21 2.38
CA THR A 13 15.14 2.36 2.18
C THR A 13 14.79 3.82 1.95
N LEU A 14 14.21 4.13 0.79
CA LEU A 14 13.74 5.47 0.45
C LEU A 14 12.36 5.74 1.05
N VAL A 15 12.28 6.80 1.83
CA VAL A 15 11.05 7.27 2.48
C VAL A 15 10.58 8.57 1.84
N HIS A 16 9.31 8.63 1.51
CA HIS A 16 8.58 9.81 1.00
C HIS A 16 7.72 10.38 2.12
N HIS A 17 7.79 11.70 2.35
CA HIS A 17 7.00 12.35 3.39
C HIS A 17 6.56 13.76 2.99
N ARG A 18 5.69 14.38 3.80
CA ARG A 18 5.21 15.75 3.62
C ARG A 18 5.58 16.68 4.76
N GLY A 19 6.13 16.14 5.84
CA GLY A 19 6.63 16.94 6.96
C GLY A 19 7.85 17.80 6.60
N GLU A 20 8.24 18.67 7.51
CA GLU A 20 9.44 19.51 7.35
C GLU A 20 10.71 18.66 7.25
N SER A 21 11.74 19.26 6.65
CA SER A 21 13.05 18.61 6.54
C SER A 21 13.73 18.51 7.91
N THR A 22 14.11 17.31 8.28
CA THR A 22 14.85 17.00 9.50
C THR A 22 16.32 16.64 9.19
N LEU A 23 17.16 16.50 10.21
CA LEU A 23 18.55 16.11 10.04
C LEU A 23 18.67 14.72 9.37
N PRO A 24 19.78 14.43 8.68
CA PRO A 24 20.05 13.09 8.16
C PRO A 24 19.94 12.03 9.27
N GLY A 25 19.27 10.92 8.99
CA GLY A 25 19.03 9.84 9.96
C GLY A 25 17.94 10.10 11.01
N ALA A 26 17.47 11.33 11.17
CA ALA A 26 16.30 11.60 12.02
C ALA A 26 15.01 11.30 11.27
N PRO A 27 13.96 10.80 11.96
CA PRO A 27 12.63 10.60 11.37
C PRO A 27 12.11 11.90 10.71
N PRO A 28 11.19 11.80 9.74
CA PRO A 28 10.43 12.97 9.26
C PRO A 28 9.67 13.63 10.42
N ASP A 29 9.32 14.89 10.25
CA ASP A 29 8.35 15.52 11.15
C ASP A 29 6.95 14.95 10.86
N LEU A 30 6.38 14.26 11.83
CA LEU A 30 5.07 13.61 11.78
C LEU A 30 4.11 14.17 12.84
N SER A 31 4.30 15.43 13.22
CA SER A 31 3.55 16.07 14.30
C SER A 31 2.17 16.61 13.89
N ASN A 32 1.85 16.62 12.59
CA ASN A 32 0.56 17.09 12.11
C ASN A 32 -0.49 15.98 12.15
N GLY A 33 -1.50 16.12 13.02
CA GLY A 33 -2.63 15.17 13.12
C GLY A 33 -2.22 13.73 13.41
N CYS A 34 -2.81 12.77 12.70
CA CYS A 34 -2.42 11.37 12.81
C CYS A 34 -1.33 11.00 11.79
N SER A 35 -0.52 10.01 12.15
CA SER A 35 0.48 9.43 11.25
C SER A 35 -0.19 8.42 10.32
N LEU A 36 0.07 8.55 9.01
CA LEU A 36 -0.42 7.59 8.03
C LEU A 36 0.76 6.91 7.33
N LEU A 37 0.86 5.59 7.45
CA LEU A 37 1.84 4.78 6.74
C LEU A 37 1.20 4.17 5.50
N LEU A 38 1.66 4.58 4.30
CA LEU A 38 1.12 4.12 3.03
C LEU A 38 2.04 3.07 2.40
N LEU A 39 1.47 1.91 2.06
CA LEU A 39 2.15 0.73 1.56
C LEU A 39 1.69 0.40 0.14
N HIS A 40 2.63 0.43 -0.80
CA HIS A 40 2.35 0.30 -2.23
C HIS A 40 2.14 -1.16 -2.69
N ASP A 41 1.52 -1.31 -3.87
CA ASP A 41 1.32 -2.60 -4.53
C ASP A 41 2.61 -3.16 -5.16
N ALA A 42 2.62 -4.46 -5.44
CA ALA A 42 3.70 -5.14 -6.15
C ALA A 42 3.99 -4.46 -7.51
N GLY A 43 5.26 -4.23 -7.79
CA GLY A 43 5.69 -3.54 -9.01
C GLY A 43 5.49 -2.02 -9.03
N SER A 44 4.91 -1.45 -7.99
CA SER A 44 4.78 -0.01 -7.76
C SER A 44 5.92 0.51 -6.85
N ASN A 45 5.77 1.66 -6.24
CA ASN A 45 6.67 2.23 -5.23
C ASN A 45 5.93 3.29 -4.40
N GLY A 46 6.56 3.78 -3.31
CA GLY A 46 5.92 4.73 -2.39
C GLY A 46 5.50 6.06 -3.02
N ASN A 47 6.18 6.50 -4.08
CA ASN A 47 5.83 7.75 -4.76
C ASN A 47 4.52 7.67 -5.57
N SER A 48 3.94 6.48 -5.78
CA SER A 48 2.61 6.31 -6.38
C SER A 48 1.51 6.98 -5.55
N PHE A 49 1.74 7.13 -4.24
CA PHE A 49 0.84 7.84 -3.32
C PHE A 49 1.01 9.36 -3.30
N ARG A 50 1.85 9.92 -4.16
CA ARG A 50 2.23 11.33 -4.10
C ARG A 50 1.03 12.28 -3.98
N ASP A 51 0.07 12.13 -4.89
CA ASP A 51 -1.09 13.04 -4.95
C ASP A 51 -2.03 12.80 -3.76
N LEU A 52 -2.18 11.56 -3.30
CA LEU A 52 -2.92 11.22 -2.08
C LEU A 52 -2.23 11.82 -0.83
N MET A 53 -0.91 11.72 -0.74
CA MET A 53 -0.15 12.30 0.35
C MET A 53 -0.28 13.83 0.38
N ASP A 54 -0.35 14.50 -0.78
CA ASP A 54 -0.58 15.93 -0.86
C ASP A 54 -1.97 16.32 -0.31
N CYS A 55 -3.00 15.49 -0.54
CA CYS A 55 -4.32 15.68 0.04
C CYS A 55 -4.33 15.46 1.57
N LEU A 56 -3.74 14.35 2.02
CA LEU A 56 -3.71 13.97 3.44
C LEU A 56 -2.85 14.90 4.30
N ALA A 57 -1.83 15.53 3.72
CA ALA A 57 -0.91 16.40 4.46
C ALA A 57 -1.54 17.70 4.97
N VAL A 58 -2.77 18.02 4.56
CA VAL A 58 -3.51 19.18 5.07
C VAL A 58 -3.76 19.04 6.57
N ASP A 59 -4.20 17.85 7.00
CA ASP A 59 -4.63 17.60 8.38
C ASP A 59 -3.84 16.48 9.07
N HIS A 60 -2.95 15.77 8.36
CA HIS A 60 -2.26 14.57 8.83
C HIS A 60 -0.79 14.54 8.41
N SER A 61 -0.06 13.53 8.90
CA SER A 61 1.34 13.26 8.61
C SER A 61 1.49 11.99 7.76
N PRO A 62 1.25 12.05 6.42
CA PRO A 62 1.42 10.90 5.56
C PRO A 62 2.89 10.62 5.27
N VAL A 63 3.25 9.34 5.34
CA VAL A 63 4.55 8.80 4.98
C VAL A 63 4.36 7.53 4.17
N SER A 64 5.19 7.32 3.17
CA SER A 64 5.32 6.06 2.46
C SER A 64 6.79 5.73 2.24
N PHE A 65 7.10 4.52 1.83
CA PHE A 65 8.46 4.14 1.47
C PHE A 65 8.45 3.16 0.30
N ASP A 66 9.56 3.10 -0.41
CA ASP A 66 9.77 2.08 -1.42
C ASP A 66 10.19 0.79 -0.71
N GLN A 67 9.42 -0.29 -0.85
CA GLN A 67 9.79 -1.61 -0.35
C GLN A 67 11.14 -2.06 -0.96
N PRO A 68 11.95 -2.88 -0.27
CA PRO A 68 13.18 -3.45 -0.85
C PRO A 68 12.93 -4.04 -2.24
N GLY A 69 13.83 -3.75 -3.18
CA GLY A 69 13.71 -4.12 -4.59
C GLY A 69 12.79 -3.24 -5.44
N HIS A 70 12.03 -2.31 -4.82
CA HIS A 70 11.12 -1.42 -5.53
C HIS A 70 11.64 0.02 -5.58
N GLY A 71 11.21 0.73 -6.62
CA GLY A 71 11.49 2.15 -6.77
C GLY A 71 12.98 2.50 -6.71
N ARG A 72 13.37 3.20 -5.64
CA ARG A 72 14.75 3.63 -5.39
C ARG A 72 15.34 3.04 -4.11
N SER A 73 14.64 2.16 -3.43
CA SER A 73 15.21 1.41 -2.31
C SER A 73 16.22 0.40 -2.81
N GLY A 74 17.12 -0.02 -1.92
CA GLY A 74 18.12 -1.03 -2.21
C GLY A 74 17.50 -2.38 -2.57
N GLU A 75 18.36 -3.32 -2.98
CA GLU A 75 18.05 -4.64 -3.49
C GLU A 75 17.49 -4.64 -4.92
N LEU A 76 17.54 -5.78 -5.56
CA LEU A 76 16.98 -6.02 -6.90
C LEU A 76 15.75 -6.91 -6.86
N ASP A 77 15.65 -7.74 -5.83
CA ASP A 77 14.53 -8.63 -5.57
C ASP A 77 13.70 -8.10 -4.41
N SER A 78 12.42 -8.38 -4.41
CA SER A 78 11.57 -8.08 -3.25
C SER A 78 11.92 -8.98 -2.06
N LEU A 79 11.47 -8.58 -0.88
CA LEU A 79 11.45 -9.47 0.27
C LEU A 79 10.61 -10.73 -0.02
N ALA A 80 11.02 -11.85 0.58
CA ALA A 80 10.52 -13.18 0.22
C ALA A 80 9.07 -13.46 0.65
N SER A 81 8.53 -12.68 1.58
CA SER A 81 7.17 -12.88 2.10
C SER A 81 6.56 -11.57 2.61
N VAL A 82 5.24 -11.55 2.75
CA VAL A 82 4.49 -10.42 3.32
C VAL A 82 4.90 -10.18 4.78
N GLU A 83 5.17 -11.22 5.55
CA GLU A 83 5.66 -11.12 6.92
C GLU A 83 7.04 -10.42 6.97
N ALA A 84 7.94 -10.75 6.05
CA ALA A 84 9.23 -10.06 5.95
C ALA A 84 9.08 -8.58 5.59
N MET A 85 8.11 -8.25 4.71
CA MET A 85 7.78 -6.87 4.36
C MET A 85 7.20 -6.10 5.56
N ALA A 86 6.36 -6.75 6.37
CA ALA A 86 5.82 -6.19 7.59
C ALA A 86 6.94 -5.94 8.63
N VAL A 87 7.85 -6.91 8.83
CA VAL A 87 9.02 -6.74 9.72
C VAL A 87 9.90 -5.57 9.25
N HIS A 88 10.14 -5.45 7.97
CA HIS A 88 10.91 -4.31 7.42
C HIS A 88 10.23 -2.96 7.72
N ALA A 89 8.90 -2.89 7.56
CA ALA A 89 8.13 -1.69 7.89
C ALA A 89 8.20 -1.39 9.40
N GLU A 90 8.07 -2.40 10.28
CA GLU A 90 8.22 -2.25 11.74
C GLU A 90 9.60 -1.71 12.10
N ASN A 91 10.67 -2.28 11.52
CA ASN A 91 12.04 -1.84 11.79
C ASN A 91 12.30 -0.41 11.28
N LEU A 92 11.67 -0.02 10.17
CA LEU A 92 11.77 1.35 9.65
C LEU A 92 11.12 2.37 10.58
N VAL A 93 9.87 2.12 11.02
CA VAL A 93 9.07 3.14 11.71
C VAL A 93 8.96 2.93 13.23
N GLY A 94 9.43 1.80 13.76
CA GLY A 94 9.19 1.40 15.15
C GLY A 94 9.77 2.35 16.21
N ASN A 95 10.76 3.15 15.84
CA ASN A 95 11.37 4.16 16.71
C ASN A 95 10.91 5.58 16.39
N TRP A 96 9.91 5.76 15.51
CA TRP A 96 9.38 7.07 15.18
C TRP A 96 8.26 7.45 16.16
N ASP A 97 8.11 8.74 16.41
CA ASP A 97 7.00 9.25 17.21
C ASP A 97 5.71 9.29 16.35
N LEU A 98 5.00 8.16 16.37
CA LEU A 98 3.79 7.95 15.57
C LEU A 98 2.55 8.21 16.42
N SER A 99 1.78 9.22 16.04
CA SER A 99 0.52 9.58 16.71
C SER A 99 -0.66 8.96 15.98
N ASN A 100 -1.49 8.16 16.66
CA ASN A 100 -2.69 7.53 16.11
C ASN A 100 -2.42 6.90 14.72
N LEU A 101 -1.48 5.96 14.66
CA LEU A 101 -1.04 5.36 13.41
C LEU A 101 -2.17 4.67 12.65
N ILE A 102 -2.45 5.13 11.45
CA ILE A 102 -3.28 4.42 10.45
C ILE A 102 -2.36 3.86 9.37
N VAL A 103 -2.58 2.60 9.01
CA VAL A 103 -1.86 1.97 7.91
C VAL A 103 -2.77 1.85 6.71
N VAL A 104 -2.33 2.40 5.57
CA VAL A 104 -3.08 2.38 4.30
C VAL A 104 -2.34 1.50 3.32
N GLY A 105 -2.97 0.44 2.81
CA GLY A 105 -2.35 -0.49 1.88
C GLY A 105 -3.10 -0.59 0.56
N GLU A 106 -2.37 -0.59 -0.56
CA GLU A 106 -2.90 -0.86 -1.90
C GLU A 106 -2.38 -2.21 -2.40
N GLY A 107 -3.27 -3.09 -2.85
CA GLY A 107 -2.91 -4.39 -3.42
C GLY A 107 -2.09 -5.26 -2.46
N MET A 108 -0.83 -5.56 -2.80
CA MET A 108 0.11 -6.25 -1.91
C MET A 108 0.31 -5.47 -0.60
N GLY A 109 0.37 -4.14 -0.68
CA GLY A 109 0.49 -3.29 0.51
C GLY A 109 -0.67 -3.46 1.49
N ALA A 110 -1.86 -3.85 1.03
CA ALA A 110 -2.98 -4.19 1.90
C ALA A 110 -2.71 -5.49 2.69
N ALA A 111 -2.11 -6.50 2.06
CA ALA A 111 -1.68 -7.70 2.78
C ALA A 111 -0.63 -7.38 3.85
N VAL A 112 0.35 -6.51 3.53
CA VAL A 112 1.36 -6.05 4.49
C VAL A 112 0.74 -5.26 5.63
N ALA A 113 -0.27 -4.41 5.36
CA ALA A 113 -0.98 -3.64 6.38
C ALA A 113 -1.75 -4.54 7.36
N LEU A 114 -2.42 -5.57 6.85
CA LEU A 114 -3.13 -6.56 7.66
C LEU A 114 -2.16 -7.41 8.50
N GLU A 115 -1.03 -7.81 7.91
CA GLU A 115 0.03 -8.51 8.63
C GLU A 115 0.59 -7.66 9.78
N LEU A 116 0.91 -6.37 9.53
CA LEU A 116 1.35 -5.43 10.56
C LEU A 116 0.34 -5.32 11.71
N ALA A 117 -0.95 -5.22 11.38
CA ALA A 117 -2.01 -5.13 12.38
C ALA A 117 -2.15 -6.42 13.19
N SER A 118 -2.00 -7.59 12.57
CA SER A 118 -2.08 -8.89 13.25
C SER A 118 -0.93 -9.11 14.23
N ARG A 119 0.27 -8.60 13.90
CA ARG A 119 1.46 -8.71 14.73
C ARG A 119 1.40 -7.86 16.02
N ALA A 120 0.59 -6.80 16.03
CA ALA A 120 0.34 -5.93 17.18
C ALA A 120 1.61 -5.35 17.85
N ILE A 121 2.70 -5.16 17.10
CA ILE A 121 3.96 -4.55 17.58
C ILE A 121 3.85 -3.03 17.54
N LEU A 122 3.28 -2.48 16.48
CA LEU A 122 2.98 -1.06 16.35
C LEU A 122 1.59 -0.78 16.92
N ASN A 123 1.41 0.40 17.53
CA ASN A 123 0.10 0.84 18.01
C ASN A 123 -0.75 1.37 16.84
N ILE A 124 -1.29 0.47 16.01
CA ILE A 124 -2.12 0.79 14.86
C ILE A 124 -3.56 0.96 15.30
N VAL A 125 -4.12 2.15 15.09
CA VAL A 125 -5.51 2.47 15.48
C VAL A 125 -6.53 2.17 14.38
N GLY A 126 -6.08 2.03 13.13
CA GLY A 126 -6.93 1.68 12.00
C GLY A 126 -6.12 1.17 10.81
N VAL A 127 -6.75 0.35 9.99
CA VAL A 127 -6.20 -0.13 8.70
C VAL A 127 -7.16 0.26 7.58
N VAL A 128 -6.62 0.72 6.45
CA VAL A 128 -7.39 0.98 5.23
C VAL A 128 -6.79 0.18 4.09
N CYS A 129 -7.61 -0.64 3.44
CA CYS A 129 -7.20 -1.49 2.31
C CYS A 129 -7.94 -1.07 1.04
N ILE A 130 -7.23 -0.87 -0.07
CA ILE A 130 -7.80 -0.66 -1.40
C ILE A 130 -7.17 -1.60 -2.42
N GLY A 131 -7.95 -2.07 -3.40
CA GLY A 131 -7.48 -3.08 -4.34
C GLY A 131 -7.02 -4.35 -3.62
N ALA A 132 -7.55 -4.58 -2.42
CA ALA A 132 -7.17 -5.70 -1.58
C ALA A 132 -7.59 -7.01 -2.21
N VAL A 133 -6.74 -8.00 -2.05
CA VAL A 133 -6.93 -9.33 -2.61
C VAL A 133 -7.02 -10.32 -1.46
N GLY A 134 -8.17 -10.94 -1.30
CA GLY A 134 -8.35 -12.09 -0.41
C GLY A 134 -8.04 -13.41 -1.13
N HIS A 135 -8.35 -14.52 -0.48
CA HIS A 135 -8.04 -15.88 -0.94
C HIS A 135 -8.55 -16.28 -2.35
N SER A 136 -9.43 -15.50 -2.97
CA SER A 136 -10.19 -15.95 -4.14
C SER A 136 -9.75 -15.39 -5.47
N VAL A 137 -8.71 -14.57 -5.51
CA VAL A 137 -8.15 -14.05 -6.77
C VAL A 137 -6.94 -14.88 -7.15
N ASP A 138 -7.00 -15.48 -8.33
CA ASP A 138 -5.88 -16.24 -8.91
C ASP A 138 -4.87 -15.26 -9.54
N LEU A 139 -3.67 -15.18 -8.98
CA LEU A 139 -2.57 -14.34 -9.44
C LEU A 139 -1.59 -15.10 -10.34
N SER A 140 -1.82 -16.38 -10.62
CA SER A 140 -0.87 -17.26 -11.31
C SER A 140 -0.56 -16.79 -12.74
N GLN A 141 -1.54 -16.27 -13.46
CA GLN A 141 -1.34 -15.70 -14.78
C GLN A 141 -0.44 -14.46 -14.73
N GLU A 142 -0.74 -13.49 -13.88
CA GLU A 142 0.06 -12.28 -13.70
C GLU A 142 1.50 -12.63 -13.31
N ILE A 143 1.68 -13.54 -12.36
CA ILE A 143 3.00 -14.01 -11.94
C ILE A 143 3.76 -14.65 -13.09
N SER A 144 3.09 -15.46 -13.93
CA SER A 144 3.71 -16.10 -15.10
C SER A 144 4.16 -15.09 -16.14
N GLU A 145 3.35 -14.08 -16.43
CA GLU A 145 3.67 -12.99 -17.36
C GLU A 145 4.85 -12.16 -16.85
N LEU A 146 4.81 -11.74 -15.58
CA LEU A 146 5.91 -11.02 -14.94
C LEU A 146 7.22 -11.83 -14.94
N ALA A 147 7.15 -13.16 -14.74
CA ALA A 147 8.32 -14.03 -14.78
C ALA A 147 8.93 -14.13 -16.18
N LEU A 148 8.12 -14.13 -17.23
CA LEU A 148 8.60 -14.06 -18.61
C LEU A 148 9.30 -12.72 -18.89
N ILE A 149 8.75 -11.61 -18.41
CA ILE A 149 9.35 -10.28 -18.52
C ILE A 149 10.68 -10.24 -17.76
N ALA A 150 10.70 -10.68 -16.50
CA ALA A 150 11.89 -10.70 -15.65
C ALA A 150 13.04 -11.54 -16.24
N SER A 151 12.70 -12.63 -16.97
CA SER A 151 13.68 -13.48 -17.65
C SER A 151 14.07 -12.99 -19.07
N GLY A 152 13.55 -11.86 -19.53
CA GLY A 152 13.81 -11.30 -20.85
C GLY A 152 13.13 -12.07 -22.00
N LYS A 153 12.16 -12.93 -21.71
CA LYS A 153 11.41 -13.73 -22.71
C LYS A 153 10.15 -13.05 -23.21
N ALA A 154 9.68 -12.00 -22.53
CA ALA A 154 8.56 -11.16 -22.95
C ALA A 154 8.93 -9.67 -22.85
N ARG A 155 8.24 -8.84 -23.63
CA ARG A 155 8.39 -7.37 -23.54
C ARG A 155 7.66 -6.86 -22.31
N ARG A 156 8.28 -5.92 -21.59
CA ARG A 156 7.63 -5.18 -20.52
C ARG A 156 6.60 -4.23 -21.11
N GLN A 157 5.34 -4.42 -20.75
CA GLN A 157 4.24 -3.55 -21.16
C GLN A 157 3.55 -3.01 -19.89
N PHE A 158 3.13 -1.75 -19.96
CA PHE A 158 2.33 -1.17 -18.88
C PHE A 158 0.93 -1.75 -18.95
N ASP A 159 0.48 -2.32 -17.84
CA ASP A 159 -0.85 -2.87 -17.69
C ASP A 159 -1.80 -1.77 -17.20
N SER A 160 -2.83 -1.48 -17.98
CA SER A 160 -3.89 -0.55 -17.66
C SER A 160 -5.10 -1.22 -17.01
N THR A 161 -5.08 -2.53 -16.80
CA THR A 161 -6.14 -3.21 -16.04
C THR A 161 -6.14 -2.72 -14.60
N GLY A 162 -7.29 -2.70 -13.97
CA GLY A 162 -7.44 -2.19 -12.60
C GLY A 162 -7.54 -0.67 -12.49
N TYR A 163 -7.65 0.03 -13.63
CA TYR A 163 -8.04 1.45 -13.72
C TYR A 163 -9.47 1.58 -14.23
N ALA A 164 -10.15 2.66 -13.85
CA ALA A 164 -11.48 2.97 -14.35
C ALA A 164 -11.47 3.22 -15.88
N PRO A 165 -12.57 2.91 -16.60
CA PRO A 165 -12.63 3.04 -18.07
C PRO A 165 -12.34 4.45 -18.58
N ASP A 166 -12.72 5.47 -17.81
CA ASP A 166 -12.58 6.88 -18.18
C ASP A 166 -11.36 7.55 -17.51
N THR A 167 -10.38 6.75 -17.03
CA THR A 167 -9.17 7.27 -16.41
C THR A 167 -8.40 8.19 -17.38
N ASP A 168 -8.11 9.42 -16.93
CA ASP A 168 -7.40 10.41 -17.72
C ASP A 168 -5.98 9.96 -18.09
N GLU A 169 -5.56 10.28 -19.33
CA GLU A 169 -4.23 9.90 -19.83
C GLU A 169 -3.08 10.43 -18.96
N SER A 170 -3.27 11.55 -18.27
CA SER A 170 -2.27 12.12 -17.36
C SER A 170 -2.03 11.21 -16.15
N ILE A 171 -3.06 10.50 -15.67
CA ILE A 171 -2.96 9.51 -14.60
C ILE A 171 -2.15 8.30 -15.08
N PHE A 172 -2.42 7.79 -16.29
CA PHE A 172 -1.62 6.71 -16.88
C PHE A 172 -0.16 7.10 -17.03
N ARG A 173 0.14 8.34 -17.45
CA ARG A 173 1.53 8.83 -17.56
C ARG A 173 2.22 8.86 -16.20
N LYS A 174 1.55 9.32 -15.13
CA LYS A 174 2.07 9.31 -13.76
C LYS A 174 2.33 7.87 -13.30
N ALA A 175 1.35 6.99 -13.45
CA ALA A 175 1.46 5.59 -13.07
C ALA A 175 2.60 4.88 -13.81
N PHE A 176 2.72 5.08 -15.12
CA PHE A 176 3.81 4.56 -15.93
C PHE A 176 5.18 5.06 -15.46
N ALA A 177 5.30 6.36 -15.13
CA ALA A 177 6.54 6.96 -14.66
C ALA A 177 7.03 6.36 -13.32
N GLU A 178 6.11 5.88 -12.49
CA GLU A 178 6.47 5.17 -11.25
C GLU A 178 6.73 3.68 -11.51
N TRP A 179 5.89 3.03 -12.31
CA TRP A 179 6.03 1.61 -12.63
C TRP A 179 7.37 1.25 -13.28
N VAL A 180 7.93 2.11 -14.15
CA VAL A 180 9.22 1.83 -14.82
C VAL A 180 10.41 1.80 -13.85
N LYS A 181 10.28 2.36 -12.65
CA LYS A 181 11.35 2.43 -11.65
C LYS A 181 11.58 1.12 -10.90
N THR A 182 10.62 0.21 -10.90
CA THR A 182 10.71 -1.08 -10.21
C THR A 182 11.18 -2.16 -11.17
N ASP A 183 12.19 -2.93 -10.77
CA ASP A 183 12.67 -4.08 -11.56
C ASP A 183 11.56 -5.15 -11.63
N PRO A 184 11.32 -5.75 -12.81
CA PRO A 184 10.33 -6.83 -12.95
C PRO A 184 10.57 -8.02 -12.00
N ARG A 185 11.83 -8.28 -11.59
CA ARG A 185 12.15 -9.35 -10.62
C ARG A 185 11.52 -9.07 -9.27
N ALA A 186 11.61 -7.84 -8.79
CA ALA A 186 10.96 -7.44 -7.55
C ALA A 186 9.43 -7.59 -7.64
N ALA A 187 8.83 -7.17 -8.76
CA ALA A 187 7.39 -7.33 -8.98
C ALA A 187 6.95 -8.82 -8.93
N VAL A 188 7.69 -9.72 -9.58
CA VAL A 188 7.44 -11.18 -9.53
C VAL A 188 7.52 -11.70 -8.09
N GLY A 189 8.59 -11.36 -7.38
CA GLY A 189 8.81 -11.84 -6.02
C GLY A 189 7.71 -11.36 -5.07
N ALA A 190 7.38 -10.08 -5.15
CA ALA A 190 6.34 -9.44 -4.35
C ALA A 190 4.95 -10.06 -4.62
N ARG A 191 4.62 -10.31 -5.89
CA ARG A 191 3.33 -10.92 -6.24
C ARG A 191 3.23 -12.37 -5.77
N ARG A 192 4.33 -13.14 -5.82
CA ARG A 192 4.39 -14.50 -5.23
C ARG A 192 4.24 -14.46 -3.71
N ALA A 193 4.87 -13.51 -3.04
CA ALA A 193 4.73 -13.34 -1.61
C ALA A 193 3.26 -13.04 -1.23
N GLN A 194 2.60 -12.17 -1.99
CA GLN A 194 1.18 -11.86 -1.81
C GLN A 194 0.29 -13.08 -2.06
N GLU A 195 0.48 -13.80 -3.16
CA GLU A 195 -0.31 -15.00 -3.49
C GLU A 195 -0.22 -16.04 -2.36
N LYS A 196 0.99 -16.29 -1.87
CA LYS A 196 1.20 -17.21 -0.75
C LYS A 196 0.50 -16.73 0.51
N TRP A 197 0.66 -15.47 0.88
CA TRP A 197 0.00 -14.88 2.05
C TRP A 197 -1.52 -14.96 1.93
N ASN A 198 -2.09 -14.62 0.79
CA ASN A 198 -3.53 -14.69 0.54
C ASN A 198 -4.09 -16.11 0.74
N ALA A 199 -3.31 -17.14 0.42
CA ALA A 199 -3.72 -18.53 0.59
C ALA A 199 -3.64 -19.04 2.04
N GLU A 200 -2.77 -18.46 2.86
CA GLU A 200 -2.41 -18.97 4.20
C GLU A 200 -2.91 -18.08 5.35
N ALA A 201 -3.19 -16.78 5.08
CA ALA A 201 -3.48 -15.81 6.13
C ALA A 201 -4.84 -16.03 6.81
N ASP A 202 -4.82 -16.00 8.13
CA ASP A 202 -6.03 -15.96 8.96
C ASP A 202 -6.25 -14.53 9.50
N VAL A 203 -7.10 -13.77 8.80
CA VAL A 203 -7.43 -12.38 9.16
C VAL A 203 -8.34 -12.27 10.39
N SER A 204 -8.85 -13.39 10.93
CA SER A 204 -9.68 -13.39 12.15
C SER A 204 -8.92 -12.90 13.39
N HIS A 205 -7.59 -12.88 13.31
CA HIS A 205 -6.73 -12.37 14.37
C HIS A 205 -6.48 -10.86 14.31
N VAL A 206 -6.85 -10.20 13.22
CA VAL A 206 -6.75 -8.74 13.09
C VAL A 206 -7.81 -8.07 13.96
N LYS A 207 -7.40 -7.53 15.12
CA LYS A 207 -8.30 -6.85 16.06
C LYS A 207 -8.43 -5.35 15.82
N THR A 208 -7.64 -4.81 14.92
CA THR A 208 -7.67 -3.40 14.55
C THR A 208 -8.87 -3.12 13.62
N PRO A 209 -9.66 -2.07 13.86
CA PRO A 209 -10.69 -1.63 12.93
C PRO A 209 -10.13 -1.49 11.53
N THR A 210 -10.78 -2.12 10.55
CA THR A 210 -10.29 -2.17 9.18
C THR A 210 -11.37 -1.74 8.20
N LEU A 211 -11.03 -0.76 7.37
CA LEU A 211 -11.84 -0.30 6.26
C LEU A 211 -11.35 -0.91 4.95
N VAL A 212 -12.21 -1.62 4.24
CA VAL A 212 -11.96 -2.08 2.87
C VAL A 212 -12.65 -1.14 1.90
N VAL A 213 -11.87 -0.44 1.10
CA VAL A 213 -12.36 0.50 0.09
C VAL A 213 -12.45 -0.22 -1.25
N ILE A 214 -13.59 -0.10 -1.91
CA ILE A 214 -13.88 -0.76 -3.17
C ILE A 214 -14.21 0.32 -4.20
N GLY A 215 -13.39 0.45 -5.22
CA GLY A 215 -13.62 1.40 -6.30
C GLY A 215 -14.88 1.04 -7.10
N GLU A 216 -15.59 2.05 -7.58
CA GLU A 216 -16.81 1.92 -8.38
C GLU A 216 -16.63 1.00 -9.60
N HIS A 217 -15.48 1.07 -10.24
CA HIS A 217 -15.12 0.32 -11.46
C HIS A 217 -14.24 -0.89 -11.19
N THR A 218 -14.13 -1.33 -9.93
CA THR A 218 -13.39 -2.56 -9.59
C THR A 218 -14.03 -3.77 -10.25
N GLU A 219 -13.23 -4.60 -10.91
CA GLU A 219 -13.66 -5.82 -11.61
C GLU A 219 -14.30 -6.80 -10.60
N ASP A 220 -15.31 -7.56 -11.05
CA ASP A 220 -16.15 -8.40 -10.20
C ASP A 220 -15.34 -9.35 -9.29
N GLN A 221 -14.34 -10.03 -9.82
CA GLN A 221 -13.52 -10.96 -9.02
C GLN A 221 -12.77 -10.26 -7.87
N TYR A 222 -12.28 -9.05 -8.09
CA TYR A 222 -11.60 -8.26 -7.06
C TYR A 222 -12.59 -7.63 -6.09
N ARG A 223 -13.75 -7.20 -6.57
CA ARG A 223 -14.85 -6.69 -5.74
C ARG A 223 -15.31 -7.77 -4.77
N GLU A 224 -15.66 -8.96 -5.27
CA GLU A 224 -16.09 -10.08 -4.44
C GLU A 224 -15.00 -10.51 -3.44
N SER A 225 -13.73 -10.46 -3.84
CA SER A 225 -12.61 -10.76 -2.95
C SER A 225 -12.50 -9.74 -1.83
N SER A 226 -12.61 -8.45 -2.15
CA SER A 226 -12.56 -7.36 -1.17
C SER A 226 -13.74 -7.43 -0.21
N GLU A 227 -14.95 -7.74 -0.69
CA GLU A 227 -16.13 -7.92 0.15
C GLU A 227 -15.97 -9.09 1.12
N ARG A 228 -15.50 -10.24 0.65
CA ARG A 228 -15.20 -11.40 1.49
C ARG A 228 -14.13 -11.12 2.53
N LEU A 229 -13.09 -10.37 2.16
CA LEU A 229 -12.07 -9.93 3.11
C LEU A 229 -12.67 -9.08 4.23
N ALA A 230 -13.50 -8.10 3.89
CA ALA A 230 -14.15 -7.26 4.88
C ALA A 230 -15.06 -8.05 5.82
N ASP A 231 -15.79 -9.03 5.29
CA ASP A 231 -16.70 -9.88 6.06
C ASP A 231 -15.95 -10.88 6.96
N ALA A 232 -14.72 -11.27 6.60
CA ALA A 232 -13.85 -12.15 7.40
C ALA A 232 -13.13 -11.42 8.56
N LEU A 233 -12.97 -10.12 8.46
CA LEU A 233 -12.31 -9.30 9.48
C LEU A 233 -13.25 -9.05 10.67
N PRO A 234 -12.84 -9.25 11.93
CA PRO A 234 -13.68 -9.05 13.12
C PRO A 234 -14.27 -7.64 13.25
N LEU A 235 -13.52 -6.62 12.82
CA LEU A 235 -13.92 -5.21 12.81
C LEU A 235 -13.80 -4.63 11.40
N GLY A 236 -14.18 -5.43 10.40
CA GLY A 236 -14.16 -5.05 8.99
C GLY A 236 -15.37 -4.19 8.62
N THR A 237 -15.14 -3.12 7.86
CA THR A 237 -16.18 -2.28 7.25
C THR A 237 -15.88 -2.07 5.78
N LYS A 238 -16.90 -1.67 5.00
CA LYS A 238 -16.77 -1.46 3.53
C LYS A 238 -17.21 -0.05 3.15
N ARG A 239 -16.50 0.56 2.18
CA ARG A 239 -16.92 1.81 1.52
C ARG A 239 -16.59 1.80 0.05
N GLY A 240 -17.45 2.44 -0.73
CA GLY A 240 -17.19 2.73 -2.14
C GLY A 240 -16.22 3.90 -2.32
N LEU A 241 -15.53 3.92 -3.46
CA LEU A 241 -14.78 5.08 -3.94
C LEU A 241 -15.22 5.37 -5.38
N ASP A 242 -15.92 6.47 -5.57
CA ASP A 242 -16.48 6.88 -6.85
C ASP A 242 -15.35 7.20 -7.86
N GLY A 243 -15.59 6.90 -9.14
CA GLY A 243 -14.71 7.22 -10.24
C GLY A 243 -13.33 6.52 -10.19
N ALA A 244 -13.18 5.45 -9.44
CA ALA A 244 -11.94 4.70 -9.34
C ALA A 244 -12.20 3.19 -9.48
N ALA A 245 -11.16 2.45 -9.85
CA ALA A 245 -11.13 0.99 -9.79
C ALA A 245 -10.20 0.53 -8.65
N ARG A 246 -9.23 -0.35 -8.91
CA ARG A 246 -8.32 -0.88 -7.89
C ARG A 246 -7.18 0.07 -7.51
N ARG A 247 -6.93 1.08 -8.33
CA ARG A 247 -5.83 2.06 -8.20
C ARG A 247 -6.29 3.39 -7.60
N GLY A 248 -7.21 3.34 -6.65
CA GLY A 248 -7.89 4.53 -6.12
C GLY A 248 -6.97 5.60 -5.56
N ALA A 249 -5.80 5.24 -5.05
CA ALA A 249 -4.82 6.20 -4.55
C ALA A 249 -4.29 7.16 -5.62
N ILE A 250 -4.20 6.70 -6.88
CA ILE A 250 -3.74 7.52 -8.01
C ILE A 250 -4.90 8.02 -8.88
N GLU A 251 -6.02 7.29 -8.94
CA GLU A 251 -7.18 7.64 -9.77
C GLU A 251 -8.02 8.75 -9.13
N ASN A 252 -8.33 8.63 -7.85
CA ASN A 252 -9.12 9.62 -7.11
C ASN A 252 -8.52 9.91 -5.72
N PRO A 253 -7.33 10.54 -5.65
CA PRO A 253 -6.65 10.81 -4.39
C PRO A 253 -7.47 11.70 -3.44
N ALA A 254 -8.21 12.69 -3.98
CA ALA A 254 -9.04 13.57 -3.17
C ALA A 254 -10.25 12.85 -2.56
N GLY A 255 -10.96 12.04 -3.33
CA GLY A 255 -12.05 11.21 -2.82
C GLY A 255 -11.55 10.19 -1.81
N PHE A 256 -10.39 9.59 -2.07
CA PHE A 256 -9.80 8.60 -1.16
C PHE A 256 -9.36 9.23 0.17
N SER A 257 -8.77 10.43 0.15
CA SER A 257 -8.44 11.14 1.39
C SER A 257 -9.68 11.41 2.25
N LEU A 258 -10.80 11.83 1.64
CA LEU A 258 -12.06 12.03 2.36
C LEU A 258 -12.61 10.75 2.98
N VAL A 259 -12.46 9.61 2.30
CA VAL A 259 -12.86 8.29 2.83
C VAL A 259 -12.00 7.92 4.05
N ILE A 260 -10.70 8.17 4.00
CA ILE A 260 -9.76 7.94 5.11
C ILE A 260 -10.12 8.84 6.30
N ASP A 261 -10.34 10.13 6.07
CA ASP A 261 -10.70 11.11 7.11
C ASP A 261 -12.03 10.76 7.79
N ALA A 262 -13.01 10.30 7.02
CA ALA A 262 -14.30 9.89 7.56
C ALA A 262 -14.15 8.64 8.44
N PHE A 263 -13.32 7.68 8.04
CA PHE A 263 -13.01 6.49 8.83
C PHE A 263 -12.29 6.86 10.12
N PHE A 264 -11.31 7.76 10.07
CA PHE A 264 -10.61 8.22 11.26
C PHE A 264 -11.54 8.87 12.30
N LYS A 265 -12.46 9.75 11.85
CA LYS A 265 -13.45 10.37 12.73
C LYS A 265 -14.35 9.36 13.44
N GLU A 266 -14.70 8.26 12.78
CA GLU A 266 -15.46 7.16 13.40
C GLU A 266 -14.67 6.45 14.49
N LEU A 267 -13.34 6.26 14.29
CA LEU A 267 -12.47 5.68 15.31
C LEU A 267 -12.34 6.55 16.57
N GLU A 268 -12.38 7.89 16.41
CA GLU A 268 -12.34 8.83 17.55
C GLU A 268 -13.61 8.80 18.39
N VAL A 269 -14.78 8.62 17.76
CA VAL A 269 -16.08 8.56 18.46
C VAL A 269 -16.26 7.28 19.25
N THR A 270 -15.51 6.22 18.90
CA THR A 270 -15.64 4.88 19.53
C THR A 270 -14.74 4.72 20.76
N LYS A 271 -13.87 5.70 21.05
CA LYS A 271 -13.03 5.76 22.27
C LYS A 271 -13.75 6.49 23.40
#